data_bf9ee696f2bbfe7251c47dd9e0796846
#
_entry.id   bf9ee696f2bbfe7251c47dd9e0796846
#
_cell.length_a   1.000
_cell.length_b   1.000
_cell.length_c   1.000
_cell.angle_alpha   90.00
_cell.angle_beta   90.00
_cell.angle_gamma   90.00
#
_symmetry.space_group_name_H-M   'P 1'
#
loop_
_entity.id
_entity.type
_entity.pdbx_description
1 polymer ?
#
loop_
_entity_poly.entity_id
_entity_poly.type
_entity_poly.pdbx_seq_one_letter_code
_entity_poly.pdbx_strand_id
1 'polypeptide(L)'
;MEEIKVTKKNSWFKAGIIAGVPVGDVKNFSSVNLGADLRGQYMVTPHFAIGVASGYNHFFGKNDAEDFGIIPLALYGRYYFQEEGVFIGSDIGYGYLTNMDDAGGIYINPQIGYHNPDWNIYAFYQNTFAENVNIRSVGLGATYNIRFK
;
A
#
# COMPACT_ATOMS: atom_id res chain seq x y z
N MET A 1 -4.67 -27.72 8.75
CA MET A 1 -4.55 -26.25 8.68
C MET A 1 -5.92 -25.62 8.93
N GLU A 2 -5.95 -24.61 9.75
CA GLU A 2 -7.21 -23.96 10.06
C GLU A 2 -7.59 -22.97 8.95
N GLU A 3 -8.87 -22.92 8.63
CA GLU A 3 -9.39 -21.94 7.70
C GLU A 3 -9.54 -20.58 8.40
N ILE A 4 -9.39 -19.50 7.64
CA ILE A 4 -9.63 -18.17 8.14
C ILE A 4 -11.14 -17.98 8.27
N LYS A 5 -11.61 -17.77 9.49
CA LYS A 5 -13.05 -17.62 9.74
C LYS A 5 -13.47 -16.18 9.43
N VAL A 6 -14.61 -16.04 8.75
CA VAL A 6 -15.18 -14.73 8.47
C VAL A 6 -16.00 -14.28 9.67
N THR A 7 -15.40 -13.44 10.49
CA THR A 7 -16.02 -12.90 11.71
C THR A 7 -15.65 -11.44 11.84
N LYS A 8 -16.23 -10.76 12.82
CA LYS A 8 -15.82 -9.37 13.11
C LYS A 8 -14.34 -9.26 13.48
N LYS A 9 -13.76 -10.35 13.98
CA LYS A 9 -12.33 -10.38 14.33
C LYS A 9 -11.43 -10.37 13.11
N ASN A 10 -11.93 -10.73 11.94
CA ASN A 10 -11.18 -10.67 10.67
C ASN A 10 -11.31 -9.33 9.97
N SER A 11 -12.14 -8.44 10.51
CA SER A 11 -12.27 -7.07 10.00
C SER A 11 -11.29 -6.21 10.78
N TRP A 12 -10.13 -5.98 10.17
CA TRP A 12 -8.98 -5.40 10.84
C TRP A 12 -8.67 -4.02 10.32
N PHE A 13 -8.30 -3.14 11.23
CA PHE A 13 -7.58 -1.95 10.86
C PHE A 13 -6.09 -2.29 10.85
N LYS A 14 -5.40 -1.92 9.79
CA LYS A 14 -3.96 -2.18 9.63
C LYS A 14 -3.23 -0.85 9.54
N ALA A 15 -2.17 -0.71 10.32
CA ALA A 15 -1.34 0.49 10.30
C ALA A 15 0.13 0.09 10.33
N GLY A 16 0.93 0.78 9.55
CA GLY A 16 2.35 0.46 9.49
C GLY A 16 3.14 1.44 8.66
N ILE A 17 4.30 0.97 8.25
CA ILE A 17 5.25 1.78 7.50
C ILE A 17 5.63 1.10 6.19
N ILE A 18 6.01 1.92 5.23
CA ILE A 18 6.56 1.45 3.96
C ILE A 18 7.86 2.18 3.67
N ALA A 19 8.74 1.50 2.95
CA ALA A 19 9.99 2.09 2.47
C ALA A 19 10.27 1.53 1.09
N GLY A 20 10.66 2.38 0.17
CA GLY A 20 10.89 1.96 -1.19
C GLY A 20 11.89 2.83 -1.92
N VAL A 21 12.12 2.46 -3.16
CA VAL A 21 12.98 3.23 -4.06
C VAL A 21 12.17 3.56 -5.31
N PRO A 22 12.18 4.83 -5.73
CA PRO A 22 11.52 5.21 -6.97
C PRO A 22 12.19 4.57 -8.17
N VAL A 23 11.37 4.20 -9.16
CA VAL A 23 11.84 3.61 -10.41
C VAL A 23 11.22 4.35 -11.59
N GLY A 24 11.76 4.13 -12.79
CA GLY A 24 11.28 4.82 -13.98
C GLY A 24 11.69 6.29 -13.97
N ASP A 25 10.83 7.15 -14.49
CA ASP A 25 11.15 8.57 -14.65
C ASP A 25 11.38 9.28 -13.32
N VAL A 26 10.68 8.89 -12.27
CA VAL A 26 10.75 9.55 -10.98
C VAL A 26 12.10 9.36 -10.29
N LYS A 27 12.86 8.31 -10.65
CA LYS A 27 14.19 8.09 -10.06
C LYS A 27 15.17 9.20 -10.37
N ASN A 28 14.88 10.02 -11.38
CA ASN A 28 15.76 11.13 -11.76
C ASN A 28 15.69 12.28 -10.76
N PHE A 29 14.64 12.37 -9.96
CA PHE A 29 14.49 13.45 -8.99
C PHE A 29 14.08 12.99 -7.59
N SER A 30 13.99 11.70 -7.37
CA SER A 30 13.75 11.17 -6.03
C SER A 30 14.60 9.93 -5.79
N SER A 31 15.19 9.83 -4.61
CA SER A 31 16.12 8.73 -4.26
C SER A 31 15.51 7.66 -3.41
N VAL A 32 14.52 7.99 -2.58
CA VAL A 32 13.90 7.06 -1.65
C VAL A 32 12.51 7.59 -1.29
N ASN A 33 11.61 6.68 -0.95
CA ASN A 33 10.34 7.08 -0.39
C ASN A 33 10.07 6.30 0.89
N LEU A 34 9.50 7.00 1.86
CA LEU A 34 9.09 6.45 3.16
C LEU A 34 7.67 6.91 3.45
N GLY A 35 6.91 6.07 4.10
CA GLY A 35 5.55 6.48 4.39
C GLY A 35 4.85 5.62 5.41
N ALA A 36 3.58 5.95 5.61
CA ALA A 36 2.64 5.21 6.45
C ALA A 36 1.60 4.54 5.58
N ASP A 37 1.19 3.34 5.98
CA ASP A 37 0.15 2.55 5.31
C ASP A 37 -0.98 2.33 6.29
N LEU A 38 -2.18 2.77 5.92
CA LEU A 38 -3.37 2.62 6.74
C LEU A 38 -4.44 1.89 5.93
N ARG A 39 -5.02 0.85 6.53
CA ARG A 39 -6.00 0.03 5.81
C ARG A 39 -7.13 -0.38 6.74
N GLY A 40 -8.35 -0.42 6.18
CA GLY A 40 -9.47 -1.08 6.82
C GLY A 40 -9.85 -2.28 5.99
N GLN A 41 -9.91 -3.46 6.58
CA GLN A 41 -10.10 -4.72 5.87
C GLN A 41 -11.28 -5.51 6.41
N TYR A 42 -12.01 -6.14 5.49
CA TYR A 42 -13.12 -7.02 5.80
C TYR A 42 -12.96 -8.32 5.01
N MET A 43 -13.03 -9.45 5.71
CA MET A 43 -12.97 -10.76 5.07
C MET A 43 -14.33 -11.10 4.47
N VAL A 44 -14.39 -11.23 3.16
CA VAL A 44 -15.62 -11.60 2.44
C VAL A 44 -15.80 -13.12 2.44
N THR A 45 -14.69 -13.84 2.33
CA THR A 45 -14.64 -15.29 2.41
C THR A 45 -13.48 -15.67 3.32
N PRO A 46 -13.31 -16.96 3.67
CA PRO A 46 -12.16 -17.38 4.48
C PRO A 46 -10.79 -17.04 3.87
N HIS A 47 -10.74 -16.78 2.56
CA HIS A 47 -9.48 -16.54 1.87
C HIS A 47 -9.41 -15.17 1.19
N PHE A 48 -10.53 -14.48 1.02
CA PHE A 48 -10.54 -13.23 0.26
C PHE A 48 -11.05 -12.07 1.09
N ALA A 49 -10.31 -10.97 1.05
CA ALA A 49 -10.66 -9.75 1.76
C ALA A 49 -10.78 -8.58 0.81
N ILE A 50 -11.66 -7.66 1.15
CA ILE A 50 -11.73 -6.36 0.48
C ILE A 50 -11.55 -5.28 1.54
N GLY A 51 -11.17 -4.09 1.09
CA GLY A 51 -11.01 -3.00 2.04
C GLY A 51 -10.69 -1.68 1.36
N VAL A 52 -10.35 -0.72 2.22
CA VAL A 52 -9.92 0.61 1.78
C VAL A 52 -8.51 0.85 2.30
N ALA A 53 -7.73 1.56 1.52
CA ALA A 53 -6.35 1.86 1.86
C ALA A 53 -6.10 3.36 1.71
N SER A 54 -5.30 3.90 2.60
CA SER A 54 -4.86 5.27 2.54
C SER A 54 -3.47 5.37 3.20
N GLY A 55 -3.04 6.56 3.50
CA GLY A 55 -1.77 6.79 4.15
C GLY A 55 -1.08 8.01 3.61
N TYR A 56 0.24 7.99 3.70
CA TYR A 56 1.07 9.06 3.15
C TYR A 56 2.41 8.46 2.77
N ASN A 57 2.86 8.76 1.57
CA ASN A 57 4.15 8.30 1.06
C ASN A 57 4.97 9.50 0.65
N HIS A 58 6.08 9.71 1.33
CA HIS A 58 6.94 10.87 1.12
C HIS A 58 8.12 10.49 0.23
N PHE A 59 8.26 11.20 -0.88
CA PHE A 59 9.37 11.03 -1.82
C PHE A 59 10.41 12.10 -1.59
N PHE A 60 11.60 11.69 -1.20
CA PHE A 60 12.71 12.60 -0.90
C PHE A 60 13.39 13.02 -2.19
N GLY A 61 13.45 14.32 -2.41
CA GLY A 61 14.05 14.87 -3.61
C GLY A 61 15.56 14.69 -3.66
N LYS A 62 16.10 14.68 -4.85
CA LYS A 62 17.55 14.69 -5.09
C LYS A 62 17.86 15.62 -6.26
N ASN A 63 19.14 15.99 -6.41
CA ASN A 63 19.60 16.87 -7.50
C ASN A 63 18.81 18.18 -7.53
N ASP A 64 18.62 18.80 -6.36
CA ASP A 64 17.87 20.05 -6.16
C ASP A 64 16.36 19.95 -6.40
N ALA A 65 15.85 18.74 -6.63
CA ALA A 65 14.39 18.54 -6.71
C ALA A 65 13.77 18.63 -5.32
N GLU A 66 12.57 19.21 -5.26
CA GLU A 66 11.84 19.31 -4.01
C GLU A 66 11.23 17.97 -3.62
N ASP A 67 11.07 17.76 -2.31
CA ASP A 67 10.31 16.61 -1.80
C ASP A 67 8.84 16.77 -2.18
N PHE A 68 8.18 15.64 -2.37
CA PHE A 68 6.74 15.63 -2.57
C PHE A 68 6.16 14.37 -1.91
N GLY A 69 4.85 14.34 -1.79
CA GLY A 69 4.19 13.18 -1.20
C GLY A 69 3.01 12.73 -2.03
N ILE A 70 2.57 11.51 -1.75
CA ILE A 70 1.37 10.93 -2.34
C ILE A 70 0.46 10.49 -1.20
N ILE A 71 -0.79 10.94 -1.24
CA ILE A 71 -1.83 10.45 -0.35
C ILE A 71 -2.73 9.55 -1.19
N PRO A 72 -2.59 8.22 -1.04
CA PRO A 72 -3.45 7.31 -1.79
C PRO A 72 -4.83 7.22 -1.14
N LEU A 73 -5.83 7.05 -1.97
CA LEU A 73 -7.18 6.70 -1.52
C LEU A 73 -7.65 5.62 -2.45
N ALA A 74 -7.72 4.40 -1.96
CA ALA A 74 -7.89 3.23 -2.81
C ALA A 74 -8.80 2.20 -2.18
N LEU A 75 -9.39 1.39 -3.04
CA LEU A 75 -10.00 0.13 -2.64
C LEU A 75 -8.95 -0.96 -2.87
N TYR A 76 -9.04 -2.05 -2.12
CA TYR A 76 -8.12 -3.14 -2.34
C TYR A 76 -8.77 -4.49 -2.12
N GLY A 77 -8.14 -5.50 -2.74
CA GLY A 77 -8.47 -6.89 -2.52
C GLY A 77 -7.21 -7.65 -2.17
N ARG A 78 -7.34 -8.63 -1.29
CA ARG A 78 -6.25 -9.52 -0.93
C ARG A 78 -6.74 -10.95 -0.91
N TYR A 79 -5.91 -11.85 -1.42
CA TYR A 79 -6.16 -13.28 -1.35
C TYR A 79 -5.13 -13.90 -0.41
N TYR A 80 -5.62 -14.58 0.61
CA TYR A 80 -4.80 -15.26 1.61
C TYR A 80 -4.86 -16.76 1.35
N PHE A 81 -3.71 -17.35 1.08
CA PHE A 81 -3.64 -18.78 0.79
C PHE A 81 -3.86 -19.61 2.04
N GLN A 82 -3.47 -19.06 3.21
CA GLN A 82 -3.58 -19.72 4.50
C GLN A 82 -3.85 -18.68 5.57
N GLU A 83 -4.23 -19.16 6.76
CA GLU A 83 -4.39 -18.28 7.91
C GLU A 83 -3.09 -17.57 8.26
N GLU A 84 -1.98 -18.29 8.17
CA GLU A 84 -0.64 -17.71 8.24
C GLU A 84 0.11 -18.11 6.99
N GLY A 85 0.70 -17.17 6.30
CA GLY A 85 1.46 -17.47 5.11
C GLY A 85 1.37 -16.42 4.05
N VAL A 86 1.53 -16.83 2.81
CA VAL A 86 1.62 -15.93 1.66
C VAL A 86 0.25 -15.33 1.34
N PHE A 87 0.26 -14.07 0.97
CA PHE A 87 -0.91 -13.41 0.39
C PHE A 87 -0.51 -12.63 -0.86
N ILE A 88 -1.48 -12.39 -1.72
CA ILE A 88 -1.33 -11.48 -2.85
C ILE A 88 -2.49 -10.49 -2.82
N GLY A 89 -2.27 -9.33 -3.41
CA GLY A 89 -3.33 -8.34 -3.48
C GLY A 89 -2.95 -7.16 -4.32
N SER A 90 -3.88 -6.24 -4.43
CA SER A 90 -3.64 -4.99 -5.13
C SER A 90 -4.57 -3.91 -4.63
N ASP A 91 -4.06 -2.69 -4.60
CA ASP A 91 -4.84 -1.49 -4.37
C ASP A 91 -5.14 -0.86 -5.73
N ILE A 92 -6.32 -0.27 -5.86
CA ILE A 92 -6.68 0.55 -7.02
C ILE A 92 -7.49 1.75 -6.55
N GLY A 93 -7.11 2.92 -7.00
CA GLY A 93 -7.81 4.14 -6.62
C GLY A 93 -7.13 5.38 -7.19
N TYR A 94 -6.96 6.37 -6.35
CA TYR A 94 -6.40 7.66 -6.76
C TYR A 94 -5.28 8.06 -5.80
N GLY A 95 -4.16 8.54 -6.36
CA GLY A 95 -3.06 9.10 -5.58
C GLY A 95 -3.04 10.61 -5.72
N TYR A 96 -3.21 11.31 -4.60
CA TYR A 96 -3.17 12.77 -4.56
C TYR A 96 -1.74 13.22 -4.32
N LEU A 97 -1.21 14.05 -5.20
CA LEU A 97 0.14 14.58 -5.09
C LEU A 97 0.15 15.82 -4.22
N THR A 98 1.13 15.92 -3.33
CA THR A 98 1.37 17.11 -2.52
C THR A 98 2.62 17.81 -3.04
N ASN A 99 2.66 19.13 -2.92
CA ASN A 99 3.82 19.93 -3.28
C ASN A 99 4.24 19.78 -4.75
N MET A 100 3.27 19.49 -5.63
CA MET A 100 3.46 19.43 -7.07
C MET A 100 2.28 20.10 -7.76
N ASP A 101 2.50 20.59 -8.97
CA ASP A 101 1.46 21.24 -9.76
C ASP A 101 0.37 20.28 -10.21
N ASP A 102 0.74 19.04 -10.48
CA ASP A 102 -0.22 18.00 -10.85
C ASP A 102 -0.99 17.54 -9.63
N ALA A 103 -2.30 17.40 -9.77
CA ALA A 103 -3.17 17.02 -8.64
C ALA A 103 -3.06 15.54 -8.27
N GLY A 104 -2.58 14.70 -9.17
CA GLY A 104 -2.44 13.27 -8.95
C GLY A 104 -2.97 12.46 -10.12
N GLY A 105 -3.27 11.21 -9.89
CA GLY A 105 -3.75 10.32 -10.93
C GLY A 105 -4.18 8.96 -10.39
N ILE A 106 -4.50 8.05 -11.29
CA ILE A 106 -4.89 6.70 -10.93
C ILE A 106 -3.72 6.03 -10.21
N TYR A 107 -4.04 5.35 -9.12
CA TYR A 107 -3.09 4.70 -8.25
C TYR A 107 -3.33 3.19 -8.26
N ILE A 108 -2.27 2.43 -8.55
CA ILE A 108 -2.31 0.96 -8.54
C ILE A 108 -1.12 0.50 -7.73
N ASN A 109 -1.34 -0.48 -6.85
CA ASN A 109 -0.28 -0.97 -5.97
C ASN A 109 -0.44 -2.48 -5.73
N PRO A 110 0.05 -3.31 -6.66
CA PRO A 110 0.08 -4.76 -6.42
C PRO A 110 1.09 -5.11 -5.33
N GLN A 111 0.78 -6.14 -4.56
CA GLN A 111 1.53 -6.57 -3.41
C GLN A 111 1.59 -8.08 -3.33
N ILE A 112 2.71 -8.57 -2.80
CA ILE A 112 2.86 -9.97 -2.40
C ILE A 112 3.58 -9.99 -1.07
N GLY A 113 3.11 -10.81 -0.14
CA GLY A 113 3.70 -10.80 1.18
C GLY A 113 3.38 -12.01 2.01
N TYR A 114 3.70 -11.89 3.28
CA TYR A 114 3.48 -12.90 4.30
C TYR A 114 2.73 -12.27 5.46
N HIS A 115 1.76 -12.99 5.98
CA HIS A 115 0.98 -12.50 7.11
C HIS A 115 0.86 -13.55 8.20
N ASN A 116 0.69 -13.06 9.41
CA ASN A 116 0.26 -13.86 10.55
C ASN A 116 -0.87 -13.08 11.26
N PRO A 117 -1.39 -13.55 12.41
CA PRO A 117 -2.48 -12.83 13.05
C PRO A 117 -2.17 -11.38 13.44
N ASP A 118 -0.90 -11.05 13.63
CA ASP A 118 -0.51 -9.72 14.11
C ASP A 118 0.10 -8.84 13.04
N TRP A 119 0.86 -9.42 12.09
CA TRP A 119 1.68 -8.66 11.16
C TRP A 119 1.43 -9.04 9.72
N ASN A 120 1.64 -8.07 8.84
CA ASN A 120 1.75 -8.29 7.40
C ASN A 120 3.06 -7.66 6.94
N ILE A 121 3.89 -8.43 6.25
CA ILE A 121 5.12 -7.94 5.64
C ILE A 121 5.01 -8.22 4.15
N TYR A 122 5.23 -7.21 3.33
CA TYR A 122 4.95 -7.35 1.90
C TYR A 122 5.92 -6.55 1.06
N ALA A 123 6.11 -7.03 -0.16
CA ALA A 123 6.75 -6.28 -1.23
C ALA A 123 5.67 -5.62 -2.06
N PHE A 124 5.91 -4.42 -2.53
CA PHE A 124 4.93 -3.68 -3.32
C PHE A 124 5.56 -3.07 -4.56
N TYR A 125 4.72 -2.85 -5.55
CA TYR A 125 5.03 -2.04 -6.72
C TYR A 125 3.88 -1.05 -6.89
N GLN A 126 4.12 0.20 -6.54
CA GLN A 126 3.07 1.20 -6.64
C GLN A 126 3.32 2.13 -7.82
N ASN A 127 2.26 2.55 -8.47
CA ASN A 127 2.31 3.42 -9.64
C ASN A 127 1.17 4.41 -9.57
N THR A 128 1.51 5.70 -9.60
CA THR A 128 0.54 6.77 -9.72
C THR A 128 0.68 7.37 -11.12
N PHE A 129 -0.37 7.27 -11.92
CA PHE A 129 -0.38 7.74 -13.30
C PHE A 129 -0.81 9.22 -13.31
N ALA A 130 0.13 10.09 -12.94
CA ALA A 130 -0.10 11.53 -12.98
C ALA A 130 -0.06 12.04 -14.43
N GLU A 131 -0.58 13.23 -14.66
CA GLU A 131 -0.76 13.76 -16.01
C GLU A 131 0.54 13.85 -16.80
N ASN A 132 1.60 14.36 -16.18
CA ASN A 132 2.87 14.58 -16.87
C ASN A 132 3.96 13.59 -16.45
N VAL A 133 3.71 12.74 -15.46
CA VAL A 133 4.72 11.82 -14.94
C VAL A 133 4.06 10.61 -14.29
N ASN A 134 4.65 9.45 -14.53
CA ASN A 134 4.27 8.24 -13.79
C ASN A 134 5.19 8.10 -12.60
N ILE A 135 4.61 8.09 -11.41
CA ILE A 135 5.38 7.99 -10.17
C ILE A 135 5.33 6.54 -9.71
N ARG A 136 6.44 5.85 -9.89
CA ARG A 136 6.57 4.42 -9.61
C ARG A 136 7.58 4.18 -8.51
N SER A 137 7.29 3.20 -7.67
CA SER A 137 8.17 2.83 -6.57
C SER A 137 8.03 1.36 -6.27
N VAL A 138 9.13 0.71 -5.93
CA VAL A 138 9.14 -0.65 -5.41
C VAL A 138 9.72 -0.63 -4.02
N GLY A 139 9.23 -1.51 -3.16
CA GLY A 139 9.74 -1.52 -1.80
C GLY A 139 9.09 -2.57 -0.93
N LEU A 140 9.26 -2.37 0.37
CA LEU A 140 8.76 -3.27 1.40
C LEU A 140 7.90 -2.48 2.38
N GLY A 141 6.88 -3.15 2.90
CA GLY A 141 6.04 -2.57 3.91
C GLY A 141 5.76 -3.57 5.02
N ALA A 142 5.38 -3.04 6.16
CA ALA A 142 4.97 -3.85 7.30
C ALA A 142 3.83 -3.14 8.00
N THR A 143 2.72 -3.84 8.21
CA THR A 143 1.57 -3.32 8.93
C THR A 143 1.22 -4.24 10.08
N TYR A 144 0.75 -3.63 11.17
CA TYR A 144 0.27 -4.33 12.33
C TYR A 144 -1.25 -4.38 12.30
N ASN A 145 -1.82 -5.55 12.62
CA ASN A 145 -3.27 -5.76 12.60
C ASN A 145 -3.89 -5.30 13.92
N ILE A 146 -4.73 -4.27 13.85
CA ILE A 146 -5.49 -3.78 15.00
C ILE A 146 -6.91 -4.31 14.84
N ARG A 147 -7.27 -5.25 15.70
CA ARG A 147 -8.55 -5.95 15.58
C ARG A 147 -9.67 -5.17 16.24
N PHE A 148 -10.81 -5.15 15.57
CA PHE A 148 -12.05 -4.64 16.17
C PHE A 148 -12.67 -5.71 17.07
N LYS A 149 -13.19 -5.28 18.19
CA LYS A 149 -13.89 -6.16 19.11
C LYS A 149 -15.38 -6.17 18.85
#